data_787928e9780f3f5a9a7d5179594b18b1
#
_entry.id   787928e9780f3f5a9a7d5179594b18b1
#
_cell.length_a   1.000
_cell.length_b   1.000
_cell.length_c   1.000
_cell.angle_alpha   90.00
_cell.angle_beta   90.00
_cell.angle_gamma   90.00
#
_symmetry.space_group_name_H-M   'P 1'
#
loop_
_entity.id
_entity.type
_entity.pdbx_description
1 polymer ?
#
loop_
_entity_poly.entity_id
_entity_poly.type
_entity_poly.pdbx_seq_one_letter_code
_entity_poly.pdbx_strand_id
1 'polypeptide(L)'
;MNAPASRPTHVRHVVLGLTVIAYMITYMDRQVLATTRPAIMEELGISLTAMGWVTFAFRMAYAAFQIPGGMLGDTIGPRRALTLVVSWWSAFTALTALAWSATSMIVIQVFFGLGEAGAFPIATRSLSRWMRPTERGFAQGITHAGSRLGGAITPPIVALAIVPFFGWRAAFYAFGAIGVVWSVVWFYYYRDTPEEHSGVNEAERELIAGGVKRKAKGPVPWRQILSHGNLWVLAVMYFFYNYNLNVYQDWFPTYLRQSKGMTLAQMGIYASLPLMAGVIGDLGGGWFSDIVLRRTGNVNLARRWPAIGGFLLSAAATVPAVLASDPKVSVACYCVAFFALEWTVGISWAVPLDIGGDYAGSVSAVMNMLGNFGGAISATVVTYTAARYGWNVPFMMTAFLCLVAALLFLKIDASRRINV
;
A
#
# COMPACT_ATOMS: atom_id res chain seq x y z
N MET A 1 -35.13 -18.19 35.12
CA MET A 1 -35.40 -18.18 33.65
C MET A 1 -34.28 -17.35 33.03
N ASN A 2 -33.30 -17.98 32.38
CA ASN A 2 -32.28 -17.25 31.67
C ASN A 2 -32.94 -16.67 30.39
N ALA A 3 -32.95 -15.36 30.26
CA ALA A 3 -33.38 -14.70 29.05
C ALA A 3 -32.56 -15.29 27.85
N PRO A 4 -33.16 -15.54 26.67
CA PRO A 4 -32.42 -16.05 25.52
C PRO A 4 -31.27 -15.10 25.23
N ALA A 5 -30.06 -15.64 25.15
CA ALA A 5 -28.85 -14.84 24.86
C ALA A 5 -29.09 -14.04 23.58
N SER A 6 -29.08 -12.72 23.69
CA SER A 6 -29.29 -11.82 22.55
C SER A 6 -28.18 -12.08 21.52
N ARG A 7 -28.55 -12.19 20.23
CA ARG A 7 -27.54 -12.34 19.17
C ARG A 7 -26.62 -11.12 19.15
N PRO A 8 -25.29 -11.29 18.93
CA PRO A 8 -24.37 -10.17 18.82
C PRO A 8 -24.81 -9.21 17.70
N THR A 9 -24.72 -7.91 17.93
CA THR A 9 -24.89 -6.92 16.86
C THR A 9 -23.70 -6.98 15.87
N HIS A 10 -23.78 -6.23 14.77
CA HIS A 10 -22.78 -6.28 13.68
C HIS A 10 -21.99 -4.98 13.53
N VAL A 11 -21.94 -4.16 14.58
CA VAL A 11 -21.28 -2.84 14.57
C VAL A 11 -19.81 -2.95 14.20
N ARG A 12 -19.11 -3.98 14.72
CA ARG A 12 -17.70 -4.23 14.39
C ARG A 12 -17.46 -4.41 12.88
N HIS A 13 -18.41 -5.01 12.16
CA HIS A 13 -18.29 -5.19 10.70
C HIS A 13 -18.49 -3.88 9.93
N VAL A 14 -19.33 -2.97 10.44
CA VAL A 14 -19.47 -1.62 9.88
C VAL A 14 -18.18 -0.82 10.12
N VAL A 15 -17.58 -0.92 11.32
CA VAL A 15 -16.27 -0.31 11.61
C VAL A 15 -15.19 -0.88 10.67
N LEU A 16 -15.19 -2.19 10.43
CA LEU A 16 -14.29 -2.80 9.44
C LEU A 16 -14.53 -2.23 8.04
N GLY A 17 -15.79 -2.16 7.59
CA GLY A 17 -16.16 -1.60 6.29
C GLY A 17 -15.69 -0.15 6.12
N LEU A 18 -15.92 0.70 7.12
CA LEU A 18 -15.41 2.08 7.12
C LEU A 18 -13.88 2.13 7.05
N THR A 19 -13.19 1.24 7.76
CA THR A 19 -11.73 1.16 7.70
C THR A 19 -11.24 0.72 6.31
N VAL A 20 -11.91 -0.26 5.68
CA VAL A 20 -11.63 -0.68 4.30
C VAL A 20 -11.78 0.48 3.33
N ILE A 21 -12.86 1.28 3.46
CA ILE A 21 -13.09 2.46 2.62
C ILE A 21 -11.98 3.51 2.82
N ALA A 22 -11.50 3.74 4.05
CA ALA A 22 -10.36 4.64 4.29
C ALA A 22 -9.10 4.19 3.53
N TYR A 23 -8.80 2.88 3.57
CA TYR A 23 -7.68 2.30 2.81
C TYR A 23 -7.87 2.42 1.29
N MET A 24 -9.12 2.27 0.81
CA MET A 24 -9.45 2.51 -0.60
C MET A 24 -9.16 3.96 -0.98
N ILE A 25 -9.66 4.94 -0.22
CA ILE A 25 -9.49 6.38 -0.48
C ILE A 25 -8.00 6.74 -0.55
N THR A 26 -7.19 6.25 0.38
CA THR A 26 -5.73 6.46 0.39
C THR A 26 -5.09 6.09 -0.96
N TYR A 27 -5.41 4.90 -1.51
CA TYR A 27 -4.85 4.46 -2.79
C TYR A 27 -5.51 5.13 -3.99
N MET A 28 -6.80 5.49 -3.88
CA MET A 28 -7.49 6.26 -4.91
C MET A 28 -6.82 7.63 -5.10
N ASP A 29 -6.54 8.35 -4.01
CA ASP A 29 -5.89 9.67 -4.04
C ASP A 29 -4.50 9.62 -4.70
N ARG A 30 -3.70 8.59 -4.41
CA ARG A 30 -2.41 8.36 -5.07
C ARG A 30 -2.57 8.10 -6.57
N GLN A 31 -3.57 7.31 -6.96
CA GLN A 31 -3.82 6.96 -8.36
C GLN A 31 -4.41 8.12 -9.17
N VAL A 32 -5.13 9.05 -8.54
CA VAL A 32 -5.57 10.28 -9.21
C VAL A 32 -4.36 11.05 -9.75
N LEU A 33 -3.32 11.28 -8.92
CA LEU A 33 -2.12 11.96 -9.38
C LEU A 33 -1.39 11.17 -10.47
N ALA A 34 -1.24 9.85 -10.31
CA ALA A 34 -0.57 9.00 -11.30
C ALA A 34 -1.28 9.04 -12.67
N THR A 35 -2.61 9.01 -12.65
CA THR A 35 -3.44 8.98 -13.87
C THR A 35 -3.50 10.35 -14.56
N THR A 36 -3.59 11.44 -13.79
CA THR A 36 -3.69 12.81 -14.32
C THR A 36 -2.33 13.44 -14.66
N ARG A 37 -1.25 12.82 -14.24
CA ARG A 37 0.13 13.33 -14.40
C ARG A 37 0.46 13.79 -15.81
N PRO A 38 0.17 13.03 -16.90
CA PRO A 38 0.46 13.51 -18.26
C PRO A 38 -0.26 14.83 -18.59
N ALA A 39 -1.53 14.97 -18.19
CA ALA A 39 -2.29 16.20 -18.42
C ALA A 39 -1.77 17.39 -17.61
N ILE A 40 -1.37 17.13 -16.35
CA ILE A 40 -0.76 18.16 -15.48
C ILE A 40 0.57 18.64 -16.07
N MET A 41 1.42 17.71 -16.52
CA MET A 41 2.71 18.04 -17.13
C MET A 41 2.54 18.88 -18.39
N GLU A 42 1.58 18.52 -19.25
CA GLU A 42 1.27 19.23 -20.48
C GLU A 42 0.75 20.65 -20.20
N GLU A 43 -0.22 20.80 -19.29
CA GLU A 43 -0.87 22.10 -19.01
C GLU A 43 0.05 23.06 -18.23
N LEU A 44 0.80 22.55 -17.24
CA LEU A 44 1.65 23.38 -16.39
C LEU A 44 3.10 23.49 -16.88
N GLY A 45 3.45 22.87 -18.01
CA GLY A 45 4.80 22.85 -18.53
C GLY A 45 5.83 22.17 -17.61
N ILE A 46 5.39 21.20 -16.79
CA ILE A 46 6.25 20.54 -15.81
C ILE A 46 7.01 19.39 -16.48
N SER A 47 8.34 19.41 -16.39
CA SER A 47 9.17 18.33 -16.93
C SER A 47 8.96 17.01 -16.18
N LEU A 48 9.27 15.89 -16.85
CA LEU A 48 9.18 14.56 -16.24
C LEU A 48 10.06 14.44 -14.98
N THR A 49 11.27 15.01 -15.02
CA THR A 49 12.19 15.01 -13.87
C THR A 49 11.65 15.86 -12.70
N ALA A 50 11.04 17.01 -12.98
CA ALA A 50 10.41 17.81 -11.93
C ALA A 50 9.21 17.09 -11.31
N MET A 51 8.43 16.36 -12.10
CA MET A 51 7.34 15.52 -11.59
C MET A 51 7.87 14.33 -10.75
N GLY A 52 9.07 13.85 -11.04
CA GLY A 52 9.79 12.89 -10.18
C GLY A 52 10.05 13.46 -8.79
N TRP A 53 10.49 14.71 -8.69
CA TRP A 53 10.69 15.39 -7.40
C TRP A 53 9.39 15.62 -6.64
N VAL A 54 8.28 15.90 -7.34
CA VAL A 54 6.93 15.99 -6.73
C VAL A 54 6.57 14.67 -6.04
N THR A 55 6.75 13.54 -6.74
CA THR A 55 6.44 12.21 -6.19
C THR A 55 7.41 11.82 -5.07
N PHE A 56 8.70 12.14 -5.22
CA PHE A 56 9.72 11.92 -4.18
C PHE A 56 9.37 12.67 -2.89
N ALA A 57 8.99 13.94 -3.00
CA ALA A 57 8.63 14.79 -1.87
C ALA A 57 7.46 14.21 -1.05
N PHE A 58 6.40 13.73 -1.73
CA PHE A 58 5.30 13.01 -1.11
C PHE A 58 5.80 11.80 -0.32
N ARG A 59 6.58 10.91 -0.99
CA ARG A 59 7.02 9.66 -0.38
C ARG A 59 7.97 9.86 0.78
N MET A 60 8.86 10.84 0.71
CA MET A 60 9.75 11.19 1.82
C MET A 60 9.00 11.76 3.00
N ALA A 61 8.04 12.65 2.78
CA ALA A 61 7.18 13.20 3.82
C ALA A 61 6.35 12.09 4.50
N TYR A 62 5.76 11.20 3.70
CA TYR A 62 5.04 10.03 4.18
C TYR A 62 5.92 9.12 5.05
N ALA A 63 7.12 8.77 4.57
CA ALA A 63 8.04 7.91 5.32
C ALA A 63 8.51 8.54 6.64
N ALA A 64 8.84 9.82 6.63
CA ALA A 64 9.32 10.55 7.80
C ALA A 64 8.24 10.70 8.89
N PHE A 65 6.98 10.88 8.48
CA PHE A 65 5.87 11.13 9.41
C PHE A 65 5.08 9.87 9.80
N GLN A 66 5.44 8.69 9.33
CA GLN A 66 4.73 7.44 9.63
C GLN A 66 4.71 7.13 11.14
N ILE A 67 5.83 7.34 11.83
CA ILE A 67 5.94 7.17 13.29
C ILE A 67 5.18 8.26 14.06
N PRO A 68 5.43 9.57 13.85
CA PRO A 68 4.66 10.62 14.51
C PRO A 68 3.15 10.53 14.25
N GLY A 69 2.76 10.23 13.00
CA GLY A 69 1.36 10.04 12.61
C GLY A 69 0.70 8.86 13.34
N GLY A 70 1.43 7.75 13.50
CA GLY A 70 0.95 6.61 14.29
C GLY A 70 0.75 6.94 15.76
N MET A 71 1.67 7.70 16.36
CA MET A 71 1.59 8.15 17.76
C MET A 71 0.36 9.04 18.02
N LEU A 72 -0.11 9.77 17.00
CA LEU A 72 -1.33 10.57 17.13
C LEU A 72 -2.54 9.71 17.50
N GLY A 73 -2.67 8.52 16.92
CA GLY A 73 -3.71 7.55 17.28
C GLY A 73 -3.59 7.04 18.73
N ASP A 74 -2.37 7.03 19.28
CA ASP A 74 -2.12 6.63 20.68
C ASP A 74 -2.50 7.74 21.66
N THR A 75 -2.32 9.00 21.28
CA THR A 75 -2.51 10.16 22.18
C THR A 75 -3.96 10.64 22.23
N ILE A 76 -4.61 10.84 21.07
CA ILE A 76 -5.96 11.41 21.01
C ILE A 76 -7.06 10.40 20.64
N GLY A 77 -6.69 9.13 20.50
CA GLY A 77 -7.58 8.03 20.11
C GLY A 77 -7.84 7.94 18.59
N PRO A 78 -8.16 6.74 18.06
CA PRO A 78 -8.38 6.52 16.64
C PRO A 78 -9.52 7.35 16.05
N ARG A 79 -10.58 7.65 16.82
CA ARG A 79 -11.71 8.47 16.36
C ARG A 79 -11.26 9.84 15.87
N ARG A 80 -10.61 10.59 16.74
CA ARG A 80 -10.16 11.97 16.44
C ARG A 80 -8.96 11.95 15.50
N ALA A 81 -8.01 11.05 15.74
CA ALA A 81 -6.79 10.97 14.94
C ALA A 81 -7.08 10.65 13.47
N LEU A 82 -7.91 9.64 13.18
CA LEU A 82 -8.23 9.27 11.81
C LEU A 82 -9.09 10.33 11.11
N THR A 83 -10.04 10.94 11.83
CA THR A 83 -10.78 12.11 11.29
C THR A 83 -9.82 13.23 10.90
N LEU A 84 -8.88 13.59 11.77
CA LEU A 84 -7.93 14.68 11.51
C LEU A 84 -7.04 14.38 10.30
N VAL A 85 -6.39 13.19 10.25
CA VAL A 85 -5.47 12.87 9.17
C VAL A 85 -6.19 12.69 7.84
N VAL A 86 -7.40 12.10 7.81
CA VAL A 86 -8.19 11.97 6.58
C VAL A 86 -8.65 13.35 6.08
N SER A 87 -9.19 14.19 6.95
CA SER A 87 -9.59 15.56 6.58
C SER A 87 -8.40 16.37 6.07
N TRP A 88 -7.23 16.22 6.71
CA TRP A 88 -5.99 16.90 6.32
C TRP A 88 -5.55 16.48 4.91
N TRP A 89 -5.34 15.18 4.67
CA TRP A 89 -4.87 14.78 3.34
C TRP A 89 -5.90 15.05 2.25
N SER A 90 -7.22 14.91 2.55
CA SER A 90 -8.29 15.22 1.60
C SER A 90 -8.32 16.70 1.20
N ALA A 91 -8.02 17.59 2.17
CA ALA A 91 -7.85 19.02 1.86
C ALA A 91 -6.64 19.23 0.92
N PHE A 92 -5.51 18.57 1.15
CA PHE A 92 -4.35 18.68 0.28
C PHE A 92 -4.53 17.93 -1.06
N THR A 93 -5.34 16.87 -1.12
CA THR A 93 -5.82 16.30 -2.39
C THR A 93 -6.56 17.39 -3.18
N ALA A 94 -7.56 18.04 -2.60
CA ALA A 94 -8.30 19.12 -3.27
C ALA A 94 -7.39 20.32 -3.65
N LEU A 95 -6.46 20.71 -2.76
CA LEU A 95 -5.50 21.80 -3.02
C LEU A 95 -4.55 21.47 -4.19
N THR A 96 -4.31 20.21 -4.52
CA THR A 96 -3.53 19.83 -5.71
C THR A 96 -4.17 20.36 -6.99
N ALA A 97 -5.49 20.52 -7.04
CA ALA A 97 -6.19 21.16 -8.16
C ALA A 97 -5.82 22.63 -8.36
N LEU A 98 -5.32 23.31 -7.34
CA LEU A 98 -4.90 24.72 -7.38
C LEU A 98 -3.40 24.89 -7.70
N ALA A 99 -2.68 23.82 -7.96
CA ALA A 99 -1.27 23.89 -8.31
C ALA A 99 -1.06 24.63 -9.64
N TRP A 100 -0.02 25.47 -9.69
CA TRP A 100 0.34 26.28 -10.86
C TRP A 100 1.80 26.10 -11.31
N SER A 101 2.59 25.34 -10.57
CA SER A 101 4.01 25.07 -10.87
C SER A 101 4.47 23.77 -10.19
N ALA A 102 5.64 23.27 -10.59
CA ALA A 102 6.28 22.14 -9.93
C ALA A 102 6.54 22.41 -8.44
N THR A 103 6.96 23.61 -8.08
CA THR A 103 7.21 23.99 -6.69
C THR A 103 5.94 23.97 -5.85
N SER A 104 4.84 24.56 -6.35
CA SER A 104 3.55 24.50 -5.65
C SER A 104 3.08 23.07 -5.46
N MET A 105 3.25 22.20 -6.46
CA MET A 105 2.95 20.77 -6.33
C MET A 105 3.82 20.08 -5.30
N ILE A 106 5.14 20.35 -5.27
CA ILE A 106 6.04 19.78 -4.26
C ILE A 106 5.56 20.13 -2.86
N VAL A 107 5.27 21.40 -2.60
CA VAL A 107 4.79 21.86 -1.28
C VAL A 107 3.49 21.16 -0.89
N ILE A 108 2.51 21.14 -1.79
CA ILE A 108 1.21 20.50 -1.54
C ILE A 108 1.40 19.01 -1.27
N GLN A 109 2.25 18.34 -2.04
CA GLN A 109 2.49 16.89 -1.91
C GLN A 109 3.28 16.52 -0.64
N VAL A 110 4.14 17.41 -0.14
CA VAL A 110 4.76 17.25 1.19
C VAL A 110 3.67 17.21 2.26
N PHE A 111 2.79 18.22 2.29
CA PHE A 111 1.72 18.26 3.30
C PHE A 111 0.69 17.14 3.14
N PHE A 112 0.41 16.72 1.90
CA PHE A 112 -0.40 15.54 1.62
C PHE A 112 0.24 14.30 2.24
N GLY A 113 1.53 14.06 2.03
CA GLY A 113 2.27 12.92 2.58
C GLY A 113 2.34 12.92 4.11
N LEU A 114 2.55 14.09 4.72
CA LEU A 114 2.51 14.26 6.18
C LEU A 114 1.16 13.82 6.77
N GLY A 115 0.05 14.23 6.13
CA GLY A 115 -1.29 13.86 6.57
C GLY A 115 -1.58 12.38 6.39
N GLU A 116 -1.22 11.81 5.25
CA GLU A 116 -1.54 10.42 4.92
C GLU A 116 -0.74 9.41 5.75
N ALA A 117 0.45 9.78 6.24
CA ALA A 117 1.39 8.89 6.92
C ALA A 117 0.79 8.16 8.15
N GLY A 118 -0.10 8.81 8.89
CA GLY A 118 -0.75 8.24 10.07
C GLY A 118 -1.90 7.27 9.79
N ALA A 119 -2.41 7.22 8.55
CA ALA A 119 -3.62 6.48 8.21
C ALA A 119 -3.56 4.99 8.60
N PHE A 120 -2.55 4.28 8.13
CA PHE A 120 -2.43 2.83 8.35
C PHE A 120 -2.19 2.47 9.82
N PRO A 121 -1.27 3.10 10.57
CA PRO A 121 -1.08 2.79 11.99
C PRO A 121 -2.34 3.05 12.82
N ILE A 122 -3.02 4.18 12.59
CA ILE A 122 -4.23 4.55 13.35
C ILE A 122 -5.37 3.58 13.04
N ALA A 123 -5.57 3.24 11.76
CA ALA A 123 -6.59 2.29 11.34
C ALA A 123 -6.33 0.88 11.90
N THR A 124 -5.08 0.41 11.89
CA THR A 124 -4.69 -0.87 12.51
C THR A 124 -4.99 -0.87 14.02
N ARG A 125 -4.75 0.26 14.70
CA ARG A 125 -5.12 0.41 16.12
C ARG A 125 -6.63 0.33 16.32
N SER A 126 -7.42 0.99 15.47
CA SER A 126 -8.89 0.88 15.48
C SER A 126 -9.34 -0.57 15.36
N LEU A 127 -8.85 -1.30 14.37
CA LEU A 127 -9.16 -2.71 14.17
C LEU A 127 -8.75 -3.59 15.36
N SER A 128 -7.63 -3.27 16.01
CA SER A 128 -7.18 -4.03 17.18
C SER A 128 -8.12 -3.91 18.38
N ARG A 129 -8.91 -2.83 18.47
CA ARG A 129 -9.90 -2.59 19.51
C ARG A 129 -11.26 -3.19 19.19
N TRP A 130 -11.64 -3.22 17.91
CA TRP A 130 -12.96 -3.61 17.45
C TRP A 130 -13.05 -5.05 16.95
N MET A 131 -11.92 -5.65 16.54
CA MET A 131 -11.87 -7.02 16.01
C MET A 131 -11.41 -8.02 17.08
N ARG A 132 -12.05 -9.19 17.08
CA ARG A 132 -11.61 -10.33 17.87
C ARG A 132 -10.16 -10.66 17.51
N PRO A 133 -9.32 -11.11 18.44
CA PRO A 133 -7.93 -11.50 18.14
C PRO A 133 -7.82 -12.51 17.00
N THR A 134 -8.78 -13.44 16.89
CA THR A 134 -8.83 -14.46 15.83
C THR A 134 -9.25 -13.91 14.46
N GLU A 135 -9.85 -12.73 14.38
CA GLU A 135 -10.35 -12.10 13.16
C GLU A 135 -9.43 -10.96 12.66
N ARG A 136 -8.45 -10.52 13.47
CA ARG A 136 -7.58 -9.37 13.14
C ARG A 136 -6.77 -9.59 11.86
N GLY A 137 -6.28 -10.81 11.63
CA GLY A 137 -5.57 -11.13 10.40
C GLY A 137 -6.45 -10.99 9.17
N PHE A 138 -7.68 -11.51 9.23
CA PHE A 138 -8.67 -11.34 8.16
C PHE A 138 -9.03 -9.85 7.95
N ALA A 139 -9.25 -9.11 9.03
CA ALA A 139 -9.56 -7.68 8.95
C ALA A 139 -8.44 -6.88 8.27
N GLN A 140 -7.18 -7.16 8.58
CA GLN A 140 -6.04 -6.54 7.90
C GLN A 140 -5.96 -6.98 6.43
N GLY A 141 -6.17 -8.24 6.14
CA GLY A 141 -6.18 -8.74 4.75
C GLY A 141 -7.22 -8.03 3.89
N ILE A 142 -8.46 -7.89 4.39
CA ILE A 142 -9.53 -7.23 3.61
C ILE A 142 -9.30 -5.72 3.46
N THR A 143 -8.66 -5.04 4.43
CA THR A 143 -8.29 -3.63 4.28
C THR A 143 -7.21 -3.44 3.23
N HIS A 144 -6.20 -4.31 3.17
CA HIS A 144 -5.19 -4.28 2.12
C HIS A 144 -5.78 -4.59 0.74
N ALA A 145 -6.65 -5.61 0.64
CA ALA A 145 -7.36 -5.90 -0.61
C ALA A 145 -8.21 -4.71 -1.08
N GLY A 146 -8.90 -4.04 -0.15
CA GLY A 146 -9.65 -2.81 -0.42
C GLY A 146 -8.75 -1.70 -0.99
N SER A 147 -7.56 -1.48 -0.42
CA SER A 147 -6.63 -0.48 -0.94
C SER A 147 -6.18 -0.78 -2.37
N ARG A 148 -5.86 -2.04 -2.69
CA ARG A 148 -5.51 -2.46 -4.05
C ARG A 148 -6.66 -2.26 -5.02
N LEU A 149 -7.88 -2.62 -4.61
CA LEU A 149 -9.09 -2.41 -5.42
C LEU A 149 -9.32 -0.92 -5.68
N GLY A 150 -9.20 -0.06 -4.67
CA GLY A 150 -9.28 1.40 -4.82
C GLY A 150 -8.28 1.92 -5.85
N GLY A 151 -7.02 1.48 -5.75
CA GLY A 151 -5.99 1.82 -6.72
C GLY A 151 -6.32 1.38 -8.14
N ALA A 152 -6.89 0.18 -8.31
CA ALA A 152 -7.17 -0.39 -9.62
C ALA A 152 -8.40 0.26 -10.33
N ILE A 153 -9.43 0.65 -9.58
CA ILE A 153 -10.64 1.26 -10.17
C ILE A 153 -10.48 2.75 -10.48
N THR A 154 -9.51 3.42 -9.88
CA THR A 154 -9.33 4.88 -10.03
C THR A 154 -8.91 5.29 -11.44
N PRO A 155 -7.93 4.67 -12.11
CA PRO A 155 -7.52 5.09 -13.45
C PRO A 155 -8.66 5.11 -14.47
N PRO A 156 -9.52 4.08 -14.61
CA PRO A 156 -10.65 4.16 -15.53
C PRO A 156 -11.68 5.22 -15.13
N ILE A 157 -12.00 5.38 -13.85
CA ILE A 157 -12.94 6.42 -13.39
C ILE A 157 -12.42 7.81 -13.79
N VAL A 158 -11.16 8.10 -13.47
CA VAL A 158 -10.54 9.39 -13.75
C VAL A 158 -10.45 9.65 -15.25
N ALA A 159 -9.96 8.66 -16.02
CA ALA A 159 -9.69 8.82 -17.44
C ALA A 159 -10.92 8.80 -18.34
N LEU A 160 -12.00 8.10 -17.94
CA LEU A 160 -13.22 7.96 -18.75
C LEU A 160 -14.35 8.87 -18.30
N ALA A 161 -14.51 9.08 -16.98
CA ALA A 161 -15.67 9.76 -16.44
C ALA A 161 -15.39 11.19 -15.95
N ILE A 162 -14.16 11.54 -15.58
CA ILE A 162 -13.89 12.84 -14.99
C ILE A 162 -13.09 13.75 -15.94
N VAL A 163 -11.88 13.33 -16.32
CA VAL A 163 -10.96 14.20 -17.06
C VAL A 163 -11.52 14.66 -18.43
N PRO A 164 -12.19 13.81 -19.22
CA PRO A 164 -12.71 14.23 -20.53
C PRO A 164 -13.79 15.31 -20.48
N PHE A 165 -14.54 15.38 -19.37
CA PHE A 165 -15.67 16.30 -19.25
C PHE A 165 -15.37 17.51 -18.37
N PHE A 166 -14.53 17.36 -17.36
CA PHE A 166 -14.32 18.37 -16.31
C PHE A 166 -12.84 18.75 -16.12
N GLY A 167 -11.93 18.11 -16.86
CA GLY A 167 -10.50 18.31 -16.71
C GLY A 167 -9.90 17.62 -15.48
N TRP A 168 -8.57 17.61 -15.40
CA TRP A 168 -7.85 16.90 -14.33
C TRP A 168 -8.07 17.49 -12.93
N ARG A 169 -8.32 18.81 -12.82
CA ARG A 169 -8.58 19.50 -11.55
C ARG A 169 -9.82 18.96 -10.84
N ALA A 170 -10.86 18.67 -11.61
CA ALA A 170 -12.10 18.13 -11.07
C ALA A 170 -11.92 16.78 -10.37
N ALA A 171 -10.97 15.95 -10.83
CA ALA A 171 -10.66 14.69 -10.18
C ALA A 171 -10.16 14.92 -8.73
N PHE A 172 -9.26 15.88 -8.52
CA PHE A 172 -8.76 16.18 -7.18
C PHE A 172 -9.83 16.76 -6.25
N TYR A 173 -10.73 17.60 -6.76
CA TYR A 173 -11.86 18.08 -5.96
C TYR A 173 -12.82 16.95 -5.59
N ALA A 174 -13.14 16.06 -6.55
CA ALA A 174 -14.06 14.94 -6.31
C ALA A 174 -13.50 13.96 -5.25
N PHE A 175 -12.24 13.55 -5.39
CA PHE A 175 -11.63 12.61 -4.46
C PHE A 175 -11.36 13.25 -3.08
N GLY A 176 -10.94 14.51 -3.04
CA GLY A 176 -10.85 15.26 -1.78
C GLY A 176 -12.20 15.37 -1.06
N ALA A 177 -13.29 15.63 -1.79
CA ALA A 177 -14.63 15.65 -1.21
C ALA A 177 -15.06 14.28 -0.64
N ILE A 178 -14.75 13.16 -1.34
CA ILE A 178 -15.02 11.80 -0.86
C ILE A 178 -14.35 11.56 0.49
N GLY A 179 -13.08 11.95 0.65
CA GLY A 179 -12.36 11.79 1.92
C GLY A 179 -12.93 12.64 3.05
N VAL A 180 -13.35 13.88 2.75
CA VAL A 180 -14.02 14.74 3.75
C VAL A 180 -15.35 14.12 4.19
N VAL A 181 -16.19 13.66 3.25
CA VAL A 181 -17.46 12.98 3.58
C VAL A 181 -17.19 11.74 4.44
N TRP A 182 -16.20 10.94 4.07
CA TRP A 182 -15.81 9.77 4.86
C TRP A 182 -15.40 10.17 6.29
N SER A 183 -14.60 11.23 6.45
CA SER A 183 -14.13 11.67 7.77
C SER A 183 -15.28 12.12 8.67
N VAL A 184 -16.30 12.76 8.10
CA VAL A 184 -17.53 13.15 8.82
C VAL A 184 -18.29 11.90 9.26
N VAL A 185 -18.50 10.93 8.35
CA VAL A 185 -19.18 9.66 8.68
C VAL A 185 -18.41 8.91 9.77
N TRP A 186 -17.10 8.82 9.66
CA TRP A 186 -16.24 8.20 10.68
C TRP A 186 -16.39 8.87 12.04
N PHE A 187 -16.29 10.19 12.08
CA PHE A 187 -16.37 10.95 13.33
C PHE A 187 -17.69 10.74 14.08
N TYR A 188 -18.80 10.69 13.36
CA TYR A 188 -20.10 10.51 13.99
C TYR A 188 -20.42 9.06 14.35
N TYR A 189 -19.98 8.11 13.54
CA TYR A 189 -20.29 6.69 13.75
C TYR A 189 -19.30 6.01 14.71
N TYR A 190 -17.98 6.15 14.46
CA TYR A 190 -16.96 5.42 15.20
C TYR A 190 -16.84 5.90 16.64
N ARG A 191 -16.57 4.95 17.55
CA ARG A 191 -16.19 5.22 18.95
C ARG A 191 -14.87 4.52 19.26
N ASP A 192 -14.10 5.07 20.21
CA ASP A 192 -12.77 4.54 20.52
C ASP A 192 -12.81 3.17 21.18
N THR A 193 -13.91 2.85 21.85
CA THR A 193 -14.16 1.54 22.43
C THR A 193 -15.58 1.04 22.10
N PRO A 194 -15.81 -0.30 22.07
CA PRO A 194 -17.14 -0.86 21.84
C PRO A 194 -18.16 -0.46 22.92
N GLU A 195 -17.69 -0.20 24.14
CA GLU A 195 -18.53 0.21 25.29
C GLU A 195 -19.18 1.57 25.08
N GLU A 196 -18.50 2.47 24.39
CA GLU A 196 -18.98 3.84 24.11
C GLU A 196 -20.01 3.87 22.96
N HIS A 197 -20.18 2.78 22.23
CA HIS A 197 -21.04 2.76 21.05
C HIS A 197 -22.44 2.26 21.41
N SER A 198 -23.46 3.13 21.25
CA SER A 198 -24.85 2.82 21.61
C SER A 198 -25.49 1.66 20.86
N GLY A 199 -25.00 1.33 19.68
CA GLY A 199 -25.50 0.23 18.86
C GLY A 199 -24.90 -1.14 19.19
N VAL A 200 -23.93 -1.22 20.11
CA VAL A 200 -23.27 -2.47 20.51
C VAL A 200 -23.98 -3.07 21.72
N ASN A 201 -24.48 -4.29 21.56
CA ASN A 201 -25.09 -5.02 22.68
C ASN A 201 -24.04 -5.80 23.49
N GLU A 202 -24.43 -6.29 24.67
CA GLU A 202 -23.54 -7.02 25.58
C GLU A 202 -22.91 -8.24 24.92
N ALA A 203 -23.70 -9.00 24.13
CA ALA A 203 -23.20 -10.18 23.43
C ALA A 203 -22.07 -9.86 22.43
N GLU A 204 -22.12 -8.71 21.74
CA GLU A 204 -21.02 -8.28 20.86
C GLU A 204 -19.81 -7.76 21.66
N ARG A 205 -20.02 -7.07 22.80
CA ARG A 205 -18.96 -6.65 23.72
C ARG A 205 -18.17 -7.84 24.26
N GLU A 206 -18.88 -8.86 24.79
CA GLU A 206 -18.27 -10.10 25.26
C GLU A 206 -17.49 -10.81 24.15
N LEU A 207 -18.05 -10.83 22.93
CA LEU A 207 -17.44 -11.43 21.76
C LEU A 207 -16.11 -10.74 21.38
N ILE A 208 -16.06 -9.41 21.47
CA ILE A 208 -14.84 -8.63 21.17
C ILE A 208 -13.84 -8.78 22.33
N ALA A 209 -14.31 -8.73 23.58
CA ALA A 209 -13.48 -8.83 24.79
C ALA A 209 -12.90 -10.24 25.02
N GLY A 210 -13.52 -11.29 24.51
CA GLY A 210 -13.14 -12.70 24.69
C GLY A 210 -11.76 -13.10 24.16
N GLY A 211 -10.86 -12.14 23.99
CA GLY A 211 -9.48 -12.32 23.57
C GLY A 211 -8.50 -12.33 24.74
N VAL A 212 -7.60 -13.28 24.68
CA VAL A 212 -6.47 -13.45 25.60
C VAL A 212 -5.86 -12.11 26.02
N LYS A 213 -5.85 -11.79 27.31
CA LYS A 213 -5.08 -10.66 27.87
C LYS A 213 -3.62 -10.84 27.47
N ARG A 214 -3.14 -10.05 26.52
CA ARG A 214 -1.70 -10.00 26.22
C ARG A 214 -0.97 -9.48 27.46
N LYS A 215 -0.03 -10.27 27.98
CA LYS A 215 0.95 -9.75 28.95
C LYS A 215 1.61 -8.50 28.38
N ALA A 216 1.75 -7.47 29.21
CA ALA A 216 2.52 -6.28 28.81
C ALA A 216 3.90 -6.74 28.39
N LYS A 217 4.29 -6.43 27.15
CA LYS A 217 5.63 -6.75 26.65
C LYS A 217 6.63 -5.80 27.32
N GLY A 218 7.80 -6.34 27.66
CA GLY A 218 8.93 -5.52 28.07
C GLY A 218 9.39 -4.55 26.96
N PRO A 219 10.37 -3.68 27.24
CA PRO A 219 10.91 -2.78 26.24
C PRO A 219 11.46 -3.55 25.02
N VAL A 220 11.29 -2.98 23.83
CA VAL A 220 11.73 -3.63 22.58
C VAL A 220 13.25 -3.75 22.58
N PRO A 221 13.82 -4.96 22.38
CA PRO A 221 15.26 -5.20 22.40
C PRO A 221 15.90 -4.81 21.08
N TRP A 222 15.91 -3.52 20.75
CA TRP A 222 16.38 -2.99 19.46
C TRP A 222 17.78 -3.46 19.09
N ARG A 223 18.70 -3.57 20.07
CA ARG A 223 20.07 -4.01 19.78
C ARG A 223 20.11 -5.43 19.21
N GLN A 224 19.30 -6.35 19.76
CA GLN A 224 19.22 -7.73 19.29
C GLN A 224 18.52 -7.83 17.93
N ILE A 225 17.44 -7.08 17.74
CA ILE A 225 16.71 -7.01 16.47
C ILE A 225 17.63 -6.48 15.36
N LEU A 226 18.28 -5.34 15.58
CA LEU A 226 19.12 -4.69 14.57
C LEU A 226 20.45 -5.42 14.32
N SER A 227 20.92 -6.26 15.23
CA SER A 227 22.11 -7.11 15.01
C SER A 227 21.83 -8.37 14.19
N HIS A 228 20.54 -8.70 13.94
CA HIS A 228 20.18 -9.93 13.25
C HIS A 228 20.31 -9.80 11.72
N GLY A 229 21.25 -10.55 11.11
CA GLY A 229 21.57 -10.43 9.67
C GLY A 229 20.38 -10.69 8.74
N ASN A 230 19.48 -11.63 9.06
CA ASN A 230 18.28 -11.91 8.27
C ASN A 230 17.38 -10.68 8.12
N LEU A 231 17.28 -9.82 9.16
CA LEU A 231 16.48 -8.60 9.09
C LEU A 231 16.97 -7.67 7.98
N TRP A 232 18.28 -7.46 7.88
CA TRP A 232 18.84 -6.55 6.89
C TRP A 232 18.72 -7.10 5.47
N VAL A 233 18.94 -8.41 5.28
CA VAL A 233 18.73 -9.05 3.98
C VAL A 233 17.25 -8.92 3.55
N LEU A 234 16.32 -9.17 4.46
CA LEU A 234 14.89 -8.99 4.23
C LEU A 234 14.53 -7.53 3.93
N ALA A 235 15.07 -6.58 4.69
CA ALA A 235 14.79 -5.16 4.52
C ALA A 235 15.34 -4.62 3.18
N VAL A 236 16.53 -5.05 2.76
CA VAL A 236 17.11 -4.69 1.46
C VAL A 236 16.33 -5.35 0.31
N MET A 237 15.93 -6.61 0.45
CA MET A 237 15.04 -7.25 -0.51
C MET A 237 13.73 -6.48 -0.65
N TYR A 238 13.13 -6.07 0.47
CA TYR A 238 11.87 -5.34 0.47
C TYR A 238 12.01 -3.90 -0.05
N PHE A 239 13.21 -3.30 0.05
CA PHE A 239 13.56 -2.06 -0.66
C PHE A 239 13.40 -2.24 -2.18
N PHE A 240 13.96 -3.30 -2.76
CA PHE A 240 13.83 -3.57 -4.20
C PHE A 240 12.42 -3.94 -4.61
N TYR A 241 11.70 -4.70 -3.78
CA TYR A 241 10.27 -4.94 -3.99
C TYR A 241 9.49 -3.64 -4.09
N ASN A 242 9.63 -2.74 -3.11
CA ASN A 242 8.92 -1.46 -3.10
C ASN A 242 9.37 -0.51 -4.20
N TYR A 243 10.65 -0.52 -4.58
CA TYR A 243 11.10 0.19 -5.76
C TYR A 243 10.26 -0.23 -6.98
N ASN A 244 10.18 -1.52 -7.25
CA ASN A 244 9.43 -2.07 -8.37
C ASN A 244 7.93 -1.76 -8.28
N LEU A 245 7.32 -1.99 -7.14
CA LEU A 245 5.91 -1.68 -6.87
C LEU A 245 5.57 -0.23 -7.26
N ASN A 246 6.42 0.71 -6.84
CA ASN A 246 6.16 2.12 -7.07
C ASN A 246 6.41 2.55 -8.54
N VAL A 247 7.27 1.87 -9.28
CA VAL A 247 7.38 2.08 -10.74
C VAL A 247 6.04 1.79 -11.42
N TYR A 248 5.38 0.69 -11.07
CA TYR A 248 4.06 0.38 -11.63
C TYR A 248 2.97 1.34 -11.14
N GLN A 249 2.94 1.64 -9.86
CA GLN A 249 1.87 2.47 -9.29
C GLN A 249 1.96 3.94 -9.74
N ASP A 250 3.17 4.51 -9.80
CA ASP A 250 3.34 5.92 -10.05
C ASP A 250 3.53 6.26 -11.53
N TRP A 251 4.20 5.38 -12.28
CA TRP A 251 4.71 5.74 -13.61
C TRP A 251 4.10 4.95 -14.76
N PHE A 252 3.43 3.85 -14.49
CA PHE A 252 2.85 3.02 -15.54
C PHE A 252 1.82 3.76 -16.42
N PRO A 253 0.89 4.58 -15.87
CA PRO A 253 0.01 5.39 -16.71
C PRO A 253 0.79 6.34 -17.64
N THR A 254 1.82 7.01 -17.11
CA THR A 254 2.66 7.92 -17.90
C THR A 254 3.42 7.19 -19.01
N TYR A 255 3.96 6.01 -18.70
CA TYR A 255 4.60 5.13 -19.67
C TYR A 255 3.66 4.73 -20.82
N LEU A 256 2.44 4.31 -20.51
CA LEU A 256 1.44 3.95 -21.51
C LEU A 256 1.11 5.13 -22.44
N ARG A 257 1.02 6.33 -21.87
CA ARG A 257 0.74 7.55 -22.62
C ARG A 257 1.92 7.97 -23.51
N GLN A 258 3.12 8.06 -22.94
CA GLN A 258 4.30 8.65 -23.60
C GLN A 258 5.07 7.65 -24.47
N SER A 259 5.16 6.38 -24.04
CA SER A 259 5.96 5.36 -24.74
C SER A 259 5.13 4.50 -25.67
N LYS A 260 3.90 4.16 -25.29
CA LYS A 260 3.00 3.30 -26.07
C LYS A 260 1.96 4.09 -26.87
N GLY A 261 1.92 5.42 -26.78
CA GLY A 261 1.05 6.29 -27.57
C GLY A 261 -0.44 6.10 -27.31
N MET A 262 -0.82 5.54 -26.16
CA MET A 262 -2.22 5.28 -25.83
C MET A 262 -3.01 6.58 -25.61
N THR A 263 -4.28 6.59 -26.03
CA THR A 263 -5.22 7.67 -25.68
C THR A 263 -5.46 7.69 -24.18
N LEU A 264 -6.00 8.78 -23.65
CA LEU A 264 -6.36 8.90 -22.22
C LEU A 264 -7.28 7.75 -21.78
N ALA A 265 -8.30 7.44 -22.57
CA ALA A 265 -9.25 6.36 -22.30
C ALA A 265 -8.58 4.98 -22.27
N GLN A 266 -7.74 4.68 -23.27
CA GLN A 266 -6.97 3.44 -23.30
C GLN A 266 -6.02 3.34 -22.10
N MET A 267 -5.27 4.40 -21.82
CA MET A 267 -4.37 4.46 -20.66
C MET A 267 -5.12 4.16 -19.36
N GLY A 268 -6.31 4.76 -19.14
CA GLY A 268 -7.10 4.53 -17.94
C GLY A 268 -7.49 3.07 -17.75
N ILE A 269 -7.97 2.41 -18.84
CA ILE A 269 -8.34 1.00 -18.79
C ILE A 269 -7.11 0.12 -18.61
N TYR A 270 -6.11 0.29 -19.47
CA TYR A 270 -4.93 -0.58 -19.48
C TYR A 270 -4.04 -0.40 -18.23
N ALA A 271 -4.01 0.78 -17.62
CA ALA A 271 -3.27 0.99 -16.38
C ALA A 271 -3.88 0.25 -15.17
N SER A 272 -5.19 -0.01 -15.19
CA SER A 272 -5.85 -0.75 -14.12
C SER A 272 -5.58 -2.26 -14.15
N LEU A 273 -5.31 -2.83 -15.34
CA LEU A 273 -5.19 -4.29 -15.51
C LEU A 273 -4.04 -4.92 -14.70
N PRO A 274 -2.81 -4.40 -14.71
CA PRO A 274 -1.76 -4.92 -13.84
C PRO A 274 -2.11 -4.81 -12.36
N LEU A 275 -2.74 -3.70 -11.93
CA LEU A 275 -3.15 -3.51 -10.55
C LEU A 275 -4.20 -4.55 -10.13
N MET A 276 -5.17 -4.86 -10.99
CA MET A 276 -6.15 -5.93 -10.75
C MET A 276 -5.48 -7.32 -10.69
N ALA A 277 -4.55 -7.60 -11.61
CA ALA A 277 -3.76 -8.83 -11.57
C ALA A 277 -2.96 -8.94 -10.25
N GLY A 278 -2.44 -7.82 -9.76
CA GLY A 278 -1.74 -7.74 -8.48
C GLY A 278 -2.60 -8.11 -7.27
N VAL A 279 -3.91 -7.75 -7.26
CA VAL A 279 -4.83 -8.18 -6.20
C VAL A 279 -4.87 -9.71 -6.09
N ILE A 280 -4.94 -10.39 -7.25
CA ILE A 280 -4.96 -11.86 -7.30
C ILE A 280 -3.61 -12.42 -6.86
N GLY A 281 -2.51 -11.78 -7.25
CA GLY A 281 -1.15 -12.15 -6.85
C GLY A 281 -0.95 -12.09 -5.34
N ASP A 282 -1.31 -10.96 -4.71
CA ASP A 282 -1.17 -10.74 -3.27
C ASP A 282 -1.92 -11.80 -2.45
N LEU A 283 -3.19 -12.04 -2.78
CA LEU A 283 -4.01 -13.07 -2.11
C LEU A 283 -3.49 -14.48 -2.37
N GLY A 284 -3.10 -14.77 -3.61
CA GLY A 284 -2.65 -16.09 -4.04
C GLY A 284 -1.31 -16.50 -3.43
N GLY A 285 -0.35 -15.58 -3.36
CA GLY A 285 1.00 -15.85 -2.89
C GLY A 285 1.05 -16.24 -1.41
N GLY A 286 0.38 -15.47 -0.55
CA GLY A 286 0.25 -15.79 0.87
C GLY A 286 -0.45 -17.14 1.10
N TRP A 287 -1.58 -17.34 0.45
CA TRP A 287 -2.35 -18.59 0.54
C TRP A 287 -1.54 -19.81 0.09
N PHE A 288 -0.84 -19.71 -1.05
CA PHE A 288 0.00 -20.80 -1.55
C PHE A 288 1.16 -21.13 -0.60
N SER A 289 1.85 -20.11 -0.09
CA SER A 289 2.91 -20.25 0.90
C SER A 289 2.43 -21.01 2.16
N ASP A 290 1.23 -20.68 2.63
CA ASP A 290 0.65 -21.35 3.81
C ASP A 290 0.22 -22.81 3.51
N ILE A 291 -0.20 -23.12 2.27
CA ILE A 291 -0.43 -24.51 1.85
C ILE A 291 0.88 -25.30 1.87
N VAL A 292 1.95 -24.74 1.32
CA VAL A 292 3.27 -25.39 1.31
C VAL A 292 3.74 -25.64 2.75
N LEU A 293 3.59 -24.62 3.64
CA LEU A 293 3.95 -24.76 5.05
C LEU A 293 3.16 -25.90 5.74
N ARG A 294 1.85 -25.93 5.55
CA ARG A 294 0.99 -26.99 6.13
C ARG A 294 1.32 -28.40 5.62
N ARG A 295 1.70 -28.54 4.35
CA ARG A 295 2.04 -29.83 3.75
C ARG A 295 3.43 -30.32 4.10
N THR A 296 4.39 -29.43 4.23
CA THR A 296 5.81 -29.80 4.38
C THR A 296 6.34 -29.61 5.80
N GLY A 297 5.69 -28.78 6.62
CA GLY A 297 6.21 -28.36 7.93
C GLY A 297 7.49 -27.49 7.86
N ASN A 298 7.99 -27.21 6.66
CA ASN A 298 9.25 -26.52 6.46
C ASN A 298 9.03 -25.05 6.11
N VAL A 299 9.30 -24.14 7.08
CA VAL A 299 9.10 -22.70 6.95
C VAL A 299 9.96 -22.13 5.80
N ASN A 300 11.23 -22.52 5.70
CA ASN A 300 12.12 -22.05 4.65
C ASN A 300 11.65 -22.43 3.26
N LEU A 301 11.18 -23.65 3.08
CA LEU A 301 10.65 -24.10 1.79
C LEU A 301 9.38 -23.32 1.44
N ALA A 302 8.50 -23.08 2.42
CA ALA A 302 7.25 -22.38 2.22
C ALA A 302 7.43 -20.89 1.92
N ARG A 303 8.43 -20.22 2.50
CA ARG A 303 8.67 -18.77 2.28
C ARG A 303 9.62 -18.52 1.12
N ARG A 304 10.71 -19.27 1.02
CA ARG A 304 11.81 -19.00 0.08
C ARG A 304 11.42 -19.29 -1.37
N TRP A 305 11.00 -20.51 -1.69
CA TRP A 305 10.82 -20.90 -3.09
C TRP A 305 9.66 -20.23 -3.81
N PRO A 306 8.47 -20.06 -3.21
CA PRO A 306 7.39 -19.34 -3.88
C PRO A 306 7.72 -17.84 -4.10
N ALA A 307 8.45 -17.21 -3.19
CA ALA A 307 8.89 -15.82 -3.36
C ALA A 307 9.92 -15.69 -4.48
N ILE A 308 10.94 -16.58 -4.53
CA ILE A 308 11.92 -16.61 -5.61
C ILE A 308 11.23 -16.83 -6.95
N GLY A 309 10.30 -17.80 -7.04
CA GLY A 309 9.51 -18.06 -8.25
C GLY A 309 8.73 -16.81 -8.70
N GLY A 310 8.11 -16.08 -7.77
CA GLY A 310 7.42 -14.83 -8.05
C GLY A 310 8.36 -13.76 -8.62
N PHE A 311 9.50 -13.50 -7.99
CA PHE A 311 10.48 -12.52 -8.49
C PHE A 311 11.05 -12.92 -9.85
N LEU A 312 11.40 -14.19 -10.06
CA LEU A 312 11.90 -14.67 -11.35
C LEU A 312 10.85 -14.56 -12.47
N LEU A 313 9.60 -14.92 -12.18
CA LEU A 313 8.50 -14.77 -13.15
C LEU A 313 8.25 -13.29 -13.46
N SER A 314 8.28 -12.41 -12.45
CA SER A 314 8.16 -10.96 -12.66
C SER A 314 9.27 -10.43 -13.57
N ALA A 315 10.52 -10.80 -13.31
CA ALA A 315 11.64 -10.42 -14.17
C ALA A 315 11.49 -10.95 -15.60
N ALA A 316 11.16 -12.23 -15.74
CA ALA A 316 10.99 -12.89 -17.06
C ALA A 316 9.85 -12.27 -17.88
N ALA A 317 8.72 -11.92 -17.24
CA ALA A 317 7.58 -11.31 -17.92
C ALA A 317 7.80 -9.81 -18.24
N THR A 318 8.63 -9.11 -17.48
CA THR A 318 8.96 -7.69 -17.74
C THR A 318 9.75 -7.52 -19.05
N VAL A 319 10.65 -8.43 -19.38
CA VAL A 319 11.47 -8.33 -20.61
C VAL A 319 10.62 -8.28 -21.87
N PRO A 320 9.74 -9.27 -22.16
CA PRO A 320 8.87 -9.18 -23.33
C PRO A 320 7.87 -8.01 -23.22
N ALA A 321 7.44 -7.61 -22.03
CA ALA A 321 6.56 -6.46 -21.84
C ALA A 321 7.19 -5.16 -22.36
N VAL A 322 8.48 -4.95 -22.10
CA VAL A 322 9.22 -3.77 -22.57
C VAL A 322 9.44 -3.84 -24.09
N LEU A 323 9.84 -5.01 -24.59
CA LEU A 323 10.23 -5.20 -26.00
C LEU A 323 9.04 -5.30 -26.96
N ALA A 324 7.84 -5.62 -26.46
CA ALA A 324 6.66 -5.75 -27.32
C ALA A 324 6.30 -4.43 -28.02
N SER A 325 6.18 -4.51 -29.35
CA SER A 325 5.73 -3.38 -30.18
C SER A 325 4.22 -3.15 -30.04
N ASP A 326 3.43 -4.23 -29.92
CA ASP A 326 1.99 -4.12 -29.65
C ASP A 326 1.73 -3.72 -28.20
N PRO A 327 1.06 -2.58 -27.97
CA PRO A 327 0.73 -2.12 -26.62
C PRO A 327 -0.11 -3.11 -25.80
N LYS A 328 -1.00 -3.90 -26.43
CA LYS A 328 -1.83 -4.88 -25.76
C LYS A 328 -1.01 -6.07 -25.24
N VAL A 329 -0.09 -6.56 -26.06
CA VAL A 329 0.85 -7.63 -25.68
C VAL A 329 1.75 -7.13 -24.53
N SER A 330 2.26 -5.89 -24.64
CA SER A 330 3.04 -5.25 -23.58
C SER A 330 2.29 -5.25 -22.24
N VAL A 331 1.03 -4.78 -22.24
CA VAL A 331 0.20 -4.74 -21.04
C VAL A 331 -0.10 -6.13 -20.50
N ALA A 332 -0.40 -7.11 -21.36
CA ALA A 332 -0.64 -8.50 -20.92
C ALA A 332 0.59 -9.07 -20.19
N CYS A 333 1.78 -8.85 -20.72
CA CYS A 333 3.03 -9.24 -20.05
C CYS A 333 3.24 -8.48 -18.74
N TYR A 334 2.91 -7.18 -18.68
CA TYR A 334 2.95 -6.43 -17.41
C TYR A 334 1.93 -6.92 -16.38
N CYS A 335 0.76 -7.41 -16.80
CA CYS A 335 -0.17 -8.05 -15.86
C CYS A 335 0.45 -9.29 -15.21
N VAL A 336 1.15 -10.13 -15.98
CA VAL A 336 1.88 -11.29 -15.44
C VAL A 336 3.02 -10.84 -14.53
N ALA A 337 3.80 -9.83 -14.96
CA ALA A 337 4.92 -9.31 -14.18
C ALA A 337 4.47 -8.75 -12.82
N PHE A 338 3.40 -7.95 -12.81
CA PHE A 338 2.90 -7.35 -11.59
C PHE A 338 2.16 -8.35 -10.70
N PHE A 339 1.39 -9.29 -11.27
CA PHE A 339 0.84 -10.44 -10.53
C PHE A 339 1.95 -11.18 -9.78
N ALA A 340 3.04 -11.51 -10.48
CA ALA A 340 4.16 -12.26 -9.92
C ALA A 340 4.94 -11.45 -8.86
N LEU A 341 5.05 -10.13 -9.03
CA LEU A 341 5.63 -9.23 -8.03
C LEU A 341 4.77 -9.22 -6.75
N GLU A 342 3.45 -8.99 -6.88
CA GLU A 342 2.52 -8.96 -5.76
C GLU A 342 2.37 -10.34 -5.07
N TRP A 343 2.56 -11.44 -5.79
CA TRP A 343 2.64 -12.78 -5.23
C TRP A 343 3.66 -12.88 -4.10
N THR A 344 4.72 -12.09 -4.15
CA THR A 344 5.80 -12.13 -3.14
C THR A 344 5.50 -11.33 -1.88
N VAL A 345 4.51 -10.41 -1.90
CA VAL A 345 4.27 -9.49 -0.78
C VAL A 345 3.77 -10.20 0.46
N GLY A 346 2.71 -11.02 0.34
CA GLY A 346 2.16 -11.76 1.48
C GLY A 346 3.21 -12.68 2.12
N ILE A 347 4.06 -13.30 1.29
CA ILE A 347 5.17 -14.15 1.74
C ILE A 347 6.22 -13.30 2.48
N SER A 348 6.59 -12.15 1.93
CA SER A 348 7.58 -11.25 2.53
C SER A 348 7.14 -10.72 3.90
N TRP A 349 5.83 -10.47 4.08
CA TRP A 349 5.24 -10.06 5.35
C TRP A 349 5.08 -11.21 6.36
N ALA A 350 5.07 -12.46 5.90
CA ALA A 350 5.08 -13.62 6.80
C ALA A 350 6.46 -13.84 7.44
N VAL A 351 7.57 -13.54 6.74
CA VAL A 351 8.91 -13.74 7.28
C VAL A 351 9.16 -12.98 8.60
N PRO A 352 8.82 -11.68 8.76
CA PRO A 352 8.92 -10.99 10.04
C PRO A 352 8.15 -11.66 11.18
N LEU A 353 7.01 -12.31 10.88
CA LEU A 353 6.22 -13.04 11.88
C LEU A 353 6.96 -14.33 12.31
N ASP A 354 7.57 -15.01 11.35
CA ASP A 354 8.30 -16.25 11.59
C ASP A 354 9.60 -16.01 12.41
N ILE A 355 10.40 -14.97 12.05
CA ILE A 355 11.69 -14.67 12.69
C ILE A 355 11.58 -13.78 13.94
N GLY A 356 10.59 -12.88 13.99
CA GLY A 356 10.46 -11.85 15.02
C GLY A 356 9.70 -12.29 16.28
N GLY A 357 8.91 -13.39 16.19
CA GLY A 357 8.13 -13.89 17.30
C GLY A 357 7.31 -12.78 17.99
N ASP A 358 7.58 -12.54 19.28
CA ASP A 358 6.89 -11.51 20.06
C ASP A 358 7.18 -10.08 19.58
N TYR A 359 8.28 -9.85 18.88
CA TYR A 359 8.70 -8.54 18.34
C TYR A 359 8.52 -8.43 16.82
N ALA A 360 7.69 -9.29 16.22
CA ALA A 360 7.41 -9.29 14.79
C ALA A 360 6.99 -7.92 14.24
N GLY A 361 6.24 -7.14 15.02
CA GLY A 361 5.87 -5.76 14.66
C GLY A 361 7.08 -4.84 14.47
N SER A 362 8.08 -4.92 15.37
CA SER A 362 9.30 -4.12 15.27
C SER A 362 10.16 -4.54 14.07
N VAL A 363 10.25 -5.84 13.81
CA VAL A 363 10.94 -6.40 12.64
C VAL A 363 10.27 -5.94 11.34
N SER A 364 8.93 -6.03 11.27
CA SER A 364 8.15 -5.55 10.13
C SER A 364 8.31 -4.04 9.90
N ALA A 365 8.39 -3.26 10.99
CA ALA A 365 8.56 -1.81 10.88
C ALA A 365 9.90 -1.43 10.23
N VAL A 366 10.99 -2.09 10.61
CA VAL A 366 12.31 -1.87 9.97
C VAL A 366 12.30 -2.26 8.50
N MET A 367 11.74 -3.43 8.17
CA MET A 367 11.57 -3.87 6.79
C MET A 367 10.78 -2.86 5.97
N ASN A 368 9.63 -2.43 6.47
CA ASN A 368 8.72 -1.51 5.76
C ASN A 368 9.33 -0.10 5.61
N MET A 369 10.03 0.39 6.63
CA MET A 369 10.74 1.68 6.57
C MET A 369 11.76 1.69 5.42
N LEU A 370 12.60 0.66 5.33
CA LEU A 370 13.60 0.58 4.26
C LEU A 370 12.93 0.41 2.89
N GLY A 371 11.81 -0.34 2.83
CA GLY A 371 10.99 -0.45 1.63
C GLY A 371 10.47 0.91 1.14
N ASN A 372 9.96 1.76 2.04
CA ASN A 372 9.48 3.09 1.68
C ASN A 372 10.59 3.99 1.08
N PHE A 373 11.84 3.86 1.55
CA PHE A 373 12.97 4.53 0.90
C PHE A 373 13.19 4.04 -0.53
N GLY A 374 13.02 2.74 -0.80
CA GLY A 374 13.06 2.19 -2.16
C GLY A 374 12.03 2.84 -3.08
N GLY A 375 10.80 2.98 -2.59
CA GLY A 375 9.72 3.69 -3.30
C GLY A 375 10.01 5.18 -3.54
N ALA A 376 10.59 5.86 -2.56
CA ALA A 376 10.97 7.27 -2.72
C ALA A 376 12.07 7.44 -3.79
N ILE A 377 13.11 6.63 -3.74
CA ILE A 377 14.22 6.67 -4.70
C ILE A 377 13.74 6.32 -6.11
N SER A 378 12.81 5.37 -6.26
CA SER A 378 12.24 5.02 -7.57
C SER A 378 11.65 6.22 -8.29
N ALA A 379 11.03 7.16 -7.56
CA ALA A 379 10.36 8.32 -8.14
C ALA A 379 11.31 9.22 -8.96
N THR A 380 12.51 9.46 -8.48
CA THR A 380 13.52 10.28 -9.16
C THR A 380 14.34 9.48 -10.15
N VAL A 381 14.75 8.25 -9.81
CA VAL A 381 15.57 7.40 -10.70
C VAL A 381 14.79 7.05 -11.98
N VAL A 382 13.52 6.70 -11.87
CA VAL A 382 12.67 6.38 -13.04
C VAL A 382 12.58 7.58 -13.98
N THR A 383 12.29 8.76 -13.46
CA THR A 383 12.10 9.93 -14.30
C THR A 383 13.40 10.42 -14.95
N TYR A 384 14.52 10.37 -14.21
CA TYR A 384 15.82 10.70 -14.75
C TYR A 384 16.25 9.73 -15.86
N THR A 385 16.10 8.42 -15.63
CA THR A 385 16.49 7.39 -16.63
C THR A 385 15.55 7.41 -17.82
N ALA A 386 14.24 7.62 -17.63
CA ALA A 386 13.28 7.73 -18.72
C ALA A 386 13.52 8.97 -19.58
N ALA A 387 13.82 10.12 -18.97
CA ALA A 387 14.11 11.36 -19.70
C ALA A 387 15.40 11.29 -20.53
N ARG A 388 16.43 10.57 -20.02
CA ARG A 388 17.73 10.49 -20.69
C ARG A 388 17.89 9.32 -21.65
N TYR A 389 17.31 8.17 -21.33
CA TYR A 389 17.53 6.91 -22.05
C TYR A 389 16.24 6.28 -22.57
N GLY A 390 15.08 6.93 -22.35
CA GLY A 390 13.78 6.41 -22.74
C GLY A 390 13.18 5.44 -21.73
N TRP A 391 11.88 5.21 -21.86
CA TRP A 391 11.06 4.44 -20.92
C TRP A 391 11.43 2.94 -20.80
N ASN A 392 12.13 2.38 -21.77
CA ASN A 392 12.53 0.97 -21.70
C ASN A 392 13.53 0.72 -20.57
N VAL A 393 14.42 1.70 -20.29
CA VAL A 393 15.48 1.54 -19.27
C VAL A 393 14.91 1.38 -17.86
N PRO A 394 14.06 2.29 -17.32
CA PRO A 394 13.54 2.12 -15.96
C PRO A 394 12.74 0.84 -15.78
N PHE A 395 11.99 0.37 -16.81
CA PHE A 395 11.27 -0.89 -16.71
C PHE A 395 12.22 -2.12 -16.81
N MET A 396 13.27 -2.08 -17.63
CA MET A 396 14.30 -3.13 -17.60
C MET A 396 15.06 -3.17 -16.26
N MET A 397 15.25 -2.01 -15.62
CA MET A 397 15.81 -1.97 -14.26
C MET A 397 14.92 -2.71 -13.26
N THR A 398 13.59 -2.65 -13.40
CA THR A 398 12.71 -3.42 -12.51
C THR A 398 12.93 -4.93 -12.67
N ALA A 399 13.13 -5.42 -13.87
CA ALA A 399 13.45 -6.83 -14.11
C ALA A 399 14.76 -7.22 -13.44
N PHE A 400 15.81 -6.41 -13.59
CA PHE A 400 17.09 -6.63 -12.92
C PHE A 400 16.97 -6.63 -11.40
N LEU A 401 16.23 -5.66 -10.82
CA LEU A 401 16.03 -5.58 -9.38
C LEU A 401 15.17 -6.74 -8.83
N CYS A 402 14.25 -7.30 -9.62
CA CYS A 402 13.58 -8.55 -9.28
C CYS A 402 14.57 -9.73 -9.18
N LEU A 403 15.55 -9.84 -10.10
CA LEU A 403 16.60 -10.86 -10.00
C LEU A 403 17.45 -10.68 -8.73
N VAL A 404 17.81 -9.44 -8.41
CA VAL A 404 18.54 -9.14 -7.15
C VAL A 404 17.68 -9.51 -5.93
N ALA A 405 16.39 -9.20 -5.93
CA ALA A 405 15.48 -9.58 -4.85
C ALA A 405 15.35 -11.10 -4.69
N ALA A 406 15.29 -11.85 -5.81
CA ALA A 406 15.30 -13.30 -5.79
C ALA A 406 16.58 -13.86 -5.17
N LEU A 407 17.76 -13.33 -5.54
CA LEU A 407 19.05 -13.73 -4.97
C LEU A 407 19.16 -13.41 -3.47
N LEU A 408 18.59 -12.27 -3.03
CA LEU A 408 18.54 -11.93 -1.61
C LEU A 408 17.62 -12.90 -0.85
N PHE A 409 16.51 -13.31 -1.44
CA PHE A 409 15.60 -14.27 -0.82
C PHE A 409 16.24 -15.65 -0.61
N LEU A 410 17.23 -16.05 -1.42
CA LEU A 410 18.02 -17.26 -1.18
C LEU A 410 18.78 -17.21 0.14
N LYS A 411 19.18 -16.02 0.61
CA LYS A 411 19.92 -15.83 1.86
C LYS A 411 19.03 -15.72 3.10
N ILE A 412 17.71 -15.49 2.92
CA ILE A 412 16.75 -15.36 4.03
C ILE A 412 16.48 -16.74 4.62
N ASP A 413 16.72 -16.90 5.92
CA ASP A 413 16.39 -18.09 6.70
C ASP A 413 15.22 -17.77 7.65
N ALA A 414 14.00 -18.09 7.20
CA ALA A 414 12.78 -17.85 7.97
C ALA A 414 12.64 -18.74 9.21
N SER A 415 13.43 -19.81 9.34
CA SER A 415 13.44 -20.67 10.52
C SER A 415 14.28 -20.13 11.67
N ARG A 416 15.20 -19.20 11.39
CA ARG A 416 16.14 -18.64 12.36
C ARG A 416 15.50 -17.48 13.10
N ARG A 417 14.92 -17.76 14.25
CA ARG A 417 14.29 -16.75 15.11
C ARG A 417 15.32 -15.81 15.74
N ILE A 418 14.91 -14.57 15.97
CA ILE A 418 15.67 -13.61 16.77
C ILE A 418 15.59 -14.06 18.22
N ASN A 419 16.71 -14.50 18.78
CA ASN A 419 16.81 -14.89 20.18
C ASN A 419 16.81 -13.62 21.04
N VAL A 420 15.74 -13.43 21.81
CA VAL A 420 15.56 -12.33 22.75
C VAL A 420 15.39 -12.88 24.15
#